data_ef129f42f9f07e7e5d9f1a0cf9605d02
#
_entry.id   ef129f42f9f07e7e5d9f1a0cf9605d02
#
_cell.length_a   1.000
_cell.length_b   1.000
_cell.length_c   1.000
_cell.angle_alpha   90.00
_cell.angle_beta   90.00
_cell.angle_gamma   90.00
#
_symmetry.space_group_name_H-M   'P 1'
#
loop_
_entity.id
_entity.type
_entity.pdbx_description
1 polymer ?
#
loop_
_entity_poly.entity_id
_entity_poly.type
_entity_poly.pdbx_seq_one_letter_code
_entity_poly.pdbx_strand_id
1 'polypeptide(L)'
;KTKEKEDVKKQYSFWKFPNILVILLKRFSMDGIHKITDKVDFPLEDLDLSNYVKGYNANSFKYDLYGVCNHVGNVSGGHYTAFVKNSLNNWNHFNDNHIEKIENNKLIVSQSAYCLFYRKKNNLL
;
A
#
# COMPACT_ATOMS: atom_id res chain seq x y z
N LYS A 1 15.29 2.76 -39.35
CA LYS A 1 15.62 3.33 -37.99
C LYS A 1 15.88 4.80 -38.19
N THR A 2 14.96 5.67 -37.74
CA THR A 2 15.15 7.12 -37.72
C THR A 2 16.29 7.46 -36.76
N LYS A 3 17.20 8.34 -37.19
CA LYS A 3 18.28 8.85 -36.35
C LYS A 3 17.87 10.09 -35.54
N GLU A 4 16.65 10.57 -35.77
CA GLU A 4 16.12 11.76 -35.11
C GLU A 4 15.39 11.36 -33.81
N LYS A 5 15.53 12.19 -32.77
CA LYS A 5 14.80 12.03 -31.54
C LYS A 5 13.37 12.52 -31.75
N GLU A 6 12.41 11.68 -31.47
CA GLU A 6 10.99 11.99 -31.55
C GLU A 6 10.37 11.93 -30.16
N ASP A 7 9.37 12.79 -29.93
CA ASP A 7 8.58 12.75 -28.70
C ASP A 7 7.68 11.54 -28.71
N VAL A 8 7.79 10.71 -27.67
CA VAL A 8 7.00 9.49 -27.53
C VAL A 8 6.20 9.49 -26.23
N LYS A 9 4.94 9.06 -26.28
CA LYS A 9 4.12 8.83 -25.11
C LYS A 9 4.24 7.36 -24.70
N LYS A 10 4.79 7.12 -23.49
CA LYS A 10 4.83 5.80 -22.87
C LYS A 10 3.77 5.70 -21.80
N GLN A 11 2.90 4.70 -21.88
CA GLN A 11 1.85 4.43 -20.92
C GLN A 11 1.96 3.00 -20.40
N TYR A 12 1.87 2.85 -19.08
CA TYR A 12 1.74 1.54 -18.45
C TYR A 12 0.28 1.31 -18.06
N SER A 13 -0.20 0.08 -18.24
CA SER A 13 -1.51 -0.35 -17.77
C SER A 13 -1.38 -1.77 -17.23
N PHE A 14 -2.26 -2.12 -16.29
CA PHE A 14 -2.31 -3.44 -15.71
C PHE A 14 -3.32 -4.30 -16.48
N TRP A 15 -2.95 -5.55 -16.74
CA TRP A 15 -3.88 -6.53 -17.29
C TRP A 15 -4.79 -7.11 -16.22
N LYS A 16 -4.21 -7.40 -15.05
CA LYS A 16 -4.89 -7.99 -13.89
C LYS A 16 -4.13 -7.63 -12.61
N PHE A 17 -4.86 -7.47 -11.51
CA PHE A 17 -4.28 -7.37 -10.17
C PHE A 17 -4.47 -8.69 -9.39
N PRO A 18 -3.57 -9.01 -8.43
CA PRO A 18 -3.64 -10.21 -7.60
C PRO A 18 -4.76 -10.15 -6.57
N ASN A 19 -5.05 -11.29 -5.92
CA ASN A 19 -5.97 -11.31 -4.79
C ASN A 19 -5.39 -10.63 -3.53
N ILE A 20 -4.09 -10.73 -3.34
CA ILE A 20 -3.33 -10.00 -2.31
C ILE A 20 -2.46 -8.99 -3.04
N LEU A 21 -2.71 -7.71 -2.77
CA LEU A 21 -1.97 -6.60 -3.35
C LEU A 21 -1.08 -5.98 -2.28
N VAL A 22 0.20 -5.91 -2.56
CA VAL A 22 1.19 -5.24 -1.70
C VAL A 22 1.62 -3.95 -2.37
N ILE A 23 1.49 -2.83 -1.66
CA ILE A 23 1.90 -1.51 -2.13
C ILE A 23 3.05 -1.02 -1.25
N LEU A 24 4.22 -0.88 -1.83
CA LEU A 24 5.39 -0.31 -1.18
C LEU A 24 5.46 1.20 -1.46
N LEU A 25 5.50 2.01 -0.41
CA LEU A 25 5.73 3.44 -0.53
C LEU A 25 7.24 3.68 -0.67
N LYS A 26 7.65 4.30 -1.78
CA LYS A 26 9.06 4.61 -2.05
C LYS A 26 9.52 5.77 -1.17
N ARG A 27 9.84 5.48 0.08
CA ARG A 27 10.19 6.49 1.09
C ARG A 27 11.65 6.88 1.14
N PHE A 28 12.51 6.17 0.41
CA PHE A 28 13.93 6.50 0.37
C PHE A 28 14.28 7.15 -0.97
N SER A 29 15.00 8.24 -0.91
CA SER A 29 15.54 8.94 -2.10
C SER A 29 16.48 8.04 -2.89
N MET A 30 16.65 8.32 -4.18
CA MET A 30 17.50 7.50 -5.06
C MET A 30 18.99 7.53 -4.66
N ASP A 31 19.44 8.61 -3.99
CA ASP A 31 20.79 8.71 -3.42
C ASP A 31 20.97 7.93 -2.12
N GLY A 32 19.88 7.36 -1.58
CA GLY A 32 19.89 6.59 -0.35
C GLY A 32 20.14 7.43 0.92
N ILE A 33 20.11 8.75 0.85
CA ILE A 33 20.48 9.64 1.96
C ILE A 33 19.24 10.08 2.76
N HIS A 34 18.15 10.36 2.07
CA HIS A 34 16.97 10.97 2.68
C HIS A 34 15.79 10.00 2.74
N LYS A 35 15.07 10.04 3.86
CA LYS A 35 13.76 9.39 3.99
C LYS A 35 12.65 10.41 3.81
N ILE A 36 11.72 10.11 2.92
CA ILE A 36 10.50 10.89 2.70
C ILE A 36 9.51 10.55 3.81
N THR A 37 9.18 11.52 4.65
CA THR A 37 8.30 11.35 5.82
C THR A 37 6.92 11.94 5.63
N ASP A 38 6.61 12.44 4.42
CA ASP A 38 5.28 12.98 4.13
C ASP A 38 4.19 11.94 4.36
N LYS A 39 3.08 12.38 4.96
CA LYS A 39 1.92 11.53 5.11
C LYS A 39 1.33 11.21 3.74
N VAL A 40 1.14 9.93 3.48
CA VAL A 40 0.40 9.45 2.31
C VAL A 40 -0.96 8.98 2.79
N ASP A 41 -2.03 9.55 2.24
CA ASP A 41 -3.37 9.09 2.54
C ASP A 41 -3.71 7.87 1.67
N PHE A 42 -4.30 6.86 2.30
CA PHE A 42 -4.75 5.64 1.65
C PHE A 42 -6.04 5.13 2.29
N PRO A 43 -6.97 4.55 1.52
CA PRO A 43 -8.22 4.06 2.05
C PRO A 43 -8.01 2.77 2.84
N LEU A 44 -8.73 2.62 3.96
CA LEU A 44 -8.78 1.38 4.71
C LEU A 44 -9.71 0.36 4.07
N GLU A 45 -10.71 0.83 3.34
CA GLU A 45 -11.72 0.01 2.66
C GLU A 45 -11.98 0.55 1.26
N ASP A 46 -12.47 -0.31 0.38
CA ASP A 46 -12.91 0.03 -0.97
C ASP A 46 -11.87 0.73 -1.87
N LEU A 47 -10.59 0.38 -1.74
CA LEU A 47 -9.59 0.81 -2.73
C LEU A 47 -9.99 0.26 -4.11
N ASP A 48 -10.49 1.13 -4.98
CA ASP A 48 -10.94 0.75 -6.32
C ASP A 48 -9.85 0.99 -7.36
N LEU A 49 -9.31 -0.09 -7.92
CA LEU A 49 -8.30 -0.08 -8.97
C LEU A 49 -8.86 -0.45 -10.35
N SER A 50 -10.17 -0.54 -10.48
CA SER A 50 -10.85 -0.98 -11.72
C SER A 50 -10.46 -0.13 -12.92
N ASN A 51 -10.30 1.18 -12.75
CA ASN A 51 -9.93 2.11 -13.82
C ASN A 51 -8.50 1.91 -14.36
N TYR A 52 -7.64 1.20 -13.63
CA TYR A 52 -6.25 0.94 -14.03
C TYR A 52 -6.06 -0.40 -14.74
N VAL A 53 -7.11 -1.21 -14.84
CA VAL A 53 -7.08 -2.54 -15.46
C VAL A 53 -7.58 -2.44 -16.90
N LYS A 54 -6.85 -3.07 -17.83
CA LYS A 54 -7.21 -3.19 -19.25
C LYS A 54 -7.62 -4.61 -19.66
N GLY A 55 -7.48 -5.58 -18.75
CA GLY A 55 -7.90 -6.96 -18.96
C GLY A 55 -9.38 -7.20 -18.72
N TYR A 56 -9.77 -8.47 -18.78
CA TYR A 56 -11.15 -8.91 -18.52
C TYR A 56 -11.53 -8.67 -17.04
N ASN A 57 -12.84 -8.44 -16.78
CA ASN A 57 -13.40 -8.22 -15.44
C ASN A 57 -12.80 -7.00 -14.72
N ALA A 58 -12.53 -5.93 -15.45
CA ALA A 58 -11.96 -4.69 -14.91
C ALA A 58 -12.76 -4.13 -13.71
N ASN A 59 -14.07 -4.35 -13.65
CA ASN A 59 -14.96 -3.80 -12.61
C ASN A 59 -14.89 -4.53 -11.25
N SER A 60 -14.01 -5.53 -11.10
CA SER A 60 -13.94 -6.37 -9.90
C SER A 60 -12.67 -6.20 -9.07
N PHE A 61 -11.97 -5.06 -9.20
CA PHE A 61 -10.68 -4.83 -8.51
C PHE A 61 -10.81 -3.84 -7.35
N LYS A 62 -11.69 -4.18 -6.41
CA LYS A 62 -11.84 -3.49 -5.12
C LYS A 62 -11.12 -4.25 -4.01
N TYR A 63 -10.52 -3.51 -3.09
CA TYR A 63 -9.66 -4.06 -2.06
C TYR A 63 -9.92 -3.42 -0.70
N ASP A 64 -9.76 -4.22 0.36
CA ASP A 64 -9.74 -3.75 1.74
C ASP A 64 -8.36 -3.95 2.34
N LEU A 65 -7.89 -2.95 3.07
CA LEU A 65 -6.63 -3.01 3.80
C LEU A 65 -6.77 -3.96 5.00
N TYR A 66 -5.79 -4.84 5.16
CA TYR A 66 -5.74 -5.73 6.32
C TYR A 66 -4.41 -5.68 7.07
N GLY A 67 -3.40 -5.00 6.53
CA GLY A 67 -2.12 -4.85 7.19
C GLY A 67 -1.36 -3.62 6.71
N VAL A 68 -0.62 -3.00 7.63
CA VAL A 68 0.33 -1.92 7.37
C VAL A 68 1.61 -2.26 8.10
N CYS A 69 2.72 -2.34 7.37
CA CYS A 69 4.04 -2.32 7.96
C CYS A 69 4.49 -0.87 8.09
N ASN A 70 4.83 -0.46 9.28
CA ASN A 70 5.37 0.86 9.59
C ASN A 70 6.88 0.79 9.71
N HIS A 71 7.56 1.88 9.37
CA HIS A 71 8.99 2.07 9.61
C HIS A 71 9.27 3.44 10.19
N VAL A 72 9.92 3.47 11.36
CA VAL A 72 10.43 4.68 12.01
C VAL A 72 11.95 4.60 12.01
N GLY A 73 12.62 5.71 11.66
CA GLY A 73 14.08 5.74 11.53
C GLY A 73 14.53 6.26 10.18
N ASN A 74 15.78 5.96 9.81
CA ASN A 74 16.42 6.42 8.59
C ASN A 74 16.95 5.25 7.74
N VAL A 75 17.80 5.55 6.76
CA VAL A 75 18.39 4.56 5.84
C VAL A 75 19.35 3.62 6.54
N SER A 76 20.05 4.10 7.59
CA SER A 76 21.07 3.33 8.31
C SER A 76 20.50 2.43 9.40
N GLY A 77 19.23 2.61 9.78
CA GLY A 77 18.58 1.81 10.80
C GLY A 77 17.23 2.40 11.23
N GLY A 78 16.45 1.56 11.89
CA GLY A 78 15.13 1.97 12.34
C GLY A 78 14.41 0.82 13.04
N HIS A 79 13.15 1.05 13.30
CA HIS A 79 12.26 0.12 13.96
C HIS A 79 11.01 -0.13 13.12
N TYR A 80 10.60 -1.39 13.02
CA TYR A 80 9.40 -1.79 12.31
C TYR A 80 8.30 -2.14 13.30
N THR A 81 7.10 -1.70 13.02
CA THR A 81 5.88 -2.11 13.70
C THR A 81 4.82 -2.47 12.67
N ALA A 82 3.71 -3.07 13.08
CA ALA A 82 2.64 -3.40 12.18
C ALA A 82 1.26 -3.06 12.75
N PHE A 83 0.38 -2.57 11.89
CA PHE A 83 -1.05 -2.61 12.15
C PHE A 83 -1.65 -3.78 11.38
N VAL A 84 -2.41 -4.63 12.06
CA VAL A 84 -3.02 -5.81 11.42
C VAL A 84 -4.49 -5.92 11.83
N LYS A 85 -5.35 -6.12 10.84
CA LYS A 85 -6.79 -6.35 11.01
C LYS A 85 -7.02 -7.86 11.20
N ASN A 86 -7.60 -8.24 12.32
CA ASN A 86 -7.89 -9.65 12.62
C ASN A 86 -9.20 -10.12 11.95
N SER A 87 -9.54 -11.40 12.10
CA SER A 87 -10.75 -12.01 11.55
C SER A 87 -12.06 -11.42 12.10
N LEU A 88 -12.01 -10.77 13.25
CA LEU A 88 -13.15 -10.06 13.87
C LEU A 88 -13.22 -8.59 13.43
N ASN A 89 -12.46 -8.19 12.41
CA ASN A 89 -12.35 -6.83 11.91
C ASN A 89 -11.80 -5.78 12.90
N ASN A 90 -11.13 -6.23 13.97
CA ASN A 90 -10.44 -5.34 14.88
C ASN A 90 -9.01 -5.10 14.43
N TRP A 91 -8.56 -3.87 14.51
CA TRP A 91 -7.17 -3.50 14.28
C TRP A 91 -6.33 -3.65 15.54
N ASN A 92 -5.14 -4.22 15.40
CA ASN A 92 -4.17 -4.38 16.47
C ASN A 92 -2.82 -3.82 16.01
N HIS A 93 -2.13 -3.17 16.92
CA HIS A 93 -0.75 -2.70 16.76
C HIS A 93 0.20 -3.73 17.34
N PHE A 94 1.16 -4.14 16.56
CA PHE A 94 2.22 -5.07 16.91
C PHE A 94 3.55 -4.31 16.97
N ASN A 95 4.19 -4.33 18.11
CA ASN A 95 5.50 -3.73 18.35
C ASN A 95 6.35 -4.74 19.12
N ASP A 96 7.16 -5.51 18.41
CA ASP A 96 7.87 -6.67 18.90
C ASP A 96 6.94 -7.66 19.64
N ASN A 97 7.13 -7.86 20.93
CA ASN A 97 6.27 -8.71 21.77
C ASN A 97 5.07 -7.98 22.42
N HIS A 98 4.91 -6.68 22.12
CA HIS A 98 3.78 -5.90 22.62
C HIS A 98 2.67 -5.82 21.58
N ILE A 99 1.44 -6.16 22.01
CA ILE A 99 0.24 -6.13 21.15
C ILE A 99 -0.83 -5.31 21.86
N GLU A 100 -1.35 -4.32 21.16
CA GLU A 100 -2.45 -3.50 21.67
C GLU A 100 -3.57 -3.32 20.64
N LYS A 101 -4.81 -3.27 21.09
CA LYS A 101 -5.96 -3.01 20.24
C LYS A 101 -6.00 -1.53 19.85
N ILE A 102 -6.27 -1.25 18.59
CA ILE A 102 -6.43 0.10 18.06
C ILE A 102 -7.91 0.46 18.08
N GLU A 103 -8.29 1.40 18.93
CA GLU A 103 -9.67 1.90 19.01
C GLU A 103 -9.94 3.02 17.98
N ASN A 104 -8.92 3.76 17.57
CA ASN A 104 -9.06 4.84 16.60
C ASN A 104 -8.36 4.50 15.28
N ASN A 105 -9.12 4.08 14.29
CA ASN A 105 -8.62 3.69 12.97
C ASN A 105 -7.90 4.83 12.22
N LYS A 106 -8.07 6.10 12.63
CA LYS A 106 -7.32 7.22 12.02
C LYS A 106 -5.81 7.12 12.26
N LEU A 107 -5.39 6.40 13.30
CA LEU A 107 -3.97 6.18 13.61
C LEU A 107 -3.27 5.28 12.59
N ILE A 108 -4.01 4.47 11.85
CA ILE A 108 -3.46 3.53 10.86
C ILE A 108 -2.83 4.28 9.68
N VAL A 109 -3.45 5.39 9.28
CA VAL A 109 -2.94 6.24 8.19
C VAL A 109 -1.96 7.25 8.77
N SER A 110 -0.68 6.91 8.76
CA SER A 110 0.37 7.67 9.43
C SER A 110 1.59 7.93 8.52
N GLN A 111 2.47 8.82 8.95
CA GLN A 111 3.76 9.09 8.28
C GLN A 111 4.71 7.89 8.31
N SER A 112 4.52 6.98 9.27
CA SER A 112 5.36 5.78 9.39
C SER A 112 4.95 4.65 8.45
N ALA A 113 3.77 4.71 7.82
CA ALA A 113 3.33 3.70 6.86
C ALA A 113 4.36 3.52 5.75
N TYR A 114 4.80 2.27 5.55
CA TYR A 114 5.85 1.92 4.61
C TYR A 114 5.39 0.90 3.57
N CYS A 115 4.69 -0.15 4.01
CA CYS A 115 4.16 -1.18 3.13
C CYS A 115 2.70 -1.48 3.49
N LEU A 116 1.83 -1.47 2.49
CA LEU A 116 0.39 -1.64 2.65
C LEU A 116 -0.03 -2.99 2.07
N PHE A 117 -0.83 -3.73 2.81
CA PHE A 117 -1.32 -5.04 2.44
C PHE A 117 -2.84 -5.01 2.25
N TYR A 118 -3.27 -5.20 1.01
CA TYR A 118 -4.66 -5.19 0.62
C TYR A 118 -5.12 -6.59 0.19
N ARG A 119 -6.35 -6.94 0.55
CA ARG A 119 -7.04 -8.15 0.09
C ARG A 119 -8.17 -7.77 -0.83
N LYS A 120 -8.25 -8.42 -1.99
CA LYS A 120 -9.35 -8.26 -2.92
C LYS A 120 -10.67 -8.63 -2.25
N LYS A 121 -11.68 -7.78 -2.42
CA LYS A 121 -13.05 -8.10 -1.99
C LYS A 121 -13.58 -9.23 -2.87
N ASN A 122 -14.05 -10.30 -2.26
CA ASN A 122 -14.82 -11.29 -2.97
C ASN A 122 -16.20 -10.68 -3.22
N ASN A 123 -16.55 -10.49 -4.47
CA ASN A 123 -17.94 -10.28 -4.83
C ASN A 123 -18.63 -11.62 -4.53
N LEU A 124 -19.23 -11.74 -3.36
CA LEU A 124 -20.22 -12.78 -3.11
C LEU A 124 -21.37 -12.48 -4.08
N LEU A 125 -21.45 -13.31 -5.12
CA LEU A 125 -22.64 -13.41 -5.97
C LEU A 125 -23.79 -13.95 -5.14
#